data_bda540ac988ba9a11b720af3945b6bcb
#
_entry.id   bda540ac988ba9a11b720af3945b6bcb
#
_cell.length_a   1.000
_cell.length_b   1.000
_cell.length_c   1.000
_cell.angle_alpha   90.00
_cell.angle_beta   90.00
_cell.angle_gamma   90.00
#
_symmetry.space_group_name_H-M   'P 1'
#
loop_
_entity.id
_entity.type
_entity.pdbx_description
1 polymer ?
#
loop_
_entity_poly.entity_id
_entity_poly.type
_entity_poly.pdbx_seq_one_letter_code
_entity_poly.pdbx_strand_id
1 'polypeptide(L)'
;MPSFTPSALLRRALCTVLGLGTCLGVQLAQAQSVSEYGMKAILFYRLSQFVYWPADNKPPTPLTLCIVGKNPFGNALGQIEQSTATFETRPPPGDLSNCQFLFIPRSEAENLGTWLTRAESRRLVTVSDIPGFAQLGGMIELPLEGERVGIVINRSSARKSGFEFNAQLLRLARVIDR
;
A
#
# COMPACT_ATOMS: atom_id res chain seq x y z
N MET A 1 -78.14 -22.59 -35.67
CA MET A 1 -76.93 -23.40 -35.94
C MET A 1 -75.77 -22.45 -35.99
N PRO A 2 -74.89 -22.34 -35.01
CA PRO A 2 -73.71 -21.49 -35.07
C PRO A 2 -72.51 -22.30 -35.60
N SER A 3 -71.84 -21.78 -36.59
CA SER A 3 -70.64 -22.32 -37.20
C SER A 3 -69.43 -22.03 -36.33
N PHE A 4 -68.78 -23.05 -35.80
CA PHE A 4 -67.50 -22.99 -35.13
C PHE A 4 -66.37 -22.79 -36.12
N THR A 5 -65.58 -21.71 -35.99
CA THR A 5 -64.34 -21.49 -36.73
C THR A 5 -63.14 -21.91 -35.82
N PRO A 6 -62.32 -22.87 -36.22
CA PRO A 6 -61.16 -23.33 -35.46
C PRO A 6 -59.89 -22.57 -35.83
N SER A 7 -59.74 -21.35 -35.47
CA SER A 7 -58.52 -20.59 -35.78
C SER A 7 -57.91 -19.77 -34.62
N ALA A 8 -58.47 -19.88 -33.39
CA ALA A 8 -57.98 -19.10 -32.28
C ALA A 8 -56.99 -19.85 -31.37
N LEU A 9 -56.86 -21.17 -31.47
CA LEU A 9 -56.00 -21.96 -30.57
C LEU A 9 -54.58 -22.22 -31.12
N LEU A 10 -54.36 -22.04 -32.45
CA LEU A 10 -53.05 -22.30 -33.05
C LEU A 10 -52.07 -21.11 -32.97
N ARG A 11 -52.61 -19.91 -32.66
CA ARG A 11 -51.76 -18.70 -32.53
C ARG A 11 -51.18 -18.46 -31.12
N ARG A 12 -51.69 -19.18 -30.09
CA ARG A 12 -51.17 -19.05 -28.72
C ARG A 12 -50.01 -20.00 -28.35
N ALA A 13 -49.79 -21.04 -29.14
CA ALA A 13 -48.72 -22.01 -28.91
C ALA A 13 -47.38 -21.62 -29.52
N LEU A 14 -47.31 -20.60 -30.41
CA LEU A 14 -46.07 -20.21 -31.12
C LEU A 14 -45.32 -19.05 -30.44
N CYS A 15 -45.92 -18.39 -29.47
CA CYS A 15 -45.28 -17.27 -28.73
C CYS A 15 -44.55 -17.65 -27.46
N THR A 16 -44.66 -18.92 -26.98
CA THR A 16 -44.06 -19.34 -25.69
C THR A 16 -42.70 -20.06 -25.86
N VAL A 17 -42.20 -20.30 -27.08
CA VAL A 17 -40.93 -21.02 -27.27
C VAL A 17 -39.75 -20.09 -27.60
N LEU A 18 -39.97 -18.79 -27.88
CA LEU A 18 -38.91 -17.83 -28.19
C LEU A 18 -38.45 -16.96 -27.00
N GLY A 19 -38.87 -17.26 -25.76
CA GLY A 19 -38.60 -16.45 -24.55
C GLY A 19 -37.48 -16.96 -23.64
N LEU A 20 -36.82 -18.09 -23.93
CA LEU A 20 -35.65 -18.55 -23.22
C LEU A 20 -34.34 -18.22 -23.96
N GLY A 21 -34.22 -16.99 -24.40
CA GLY A 21 -32.95 -16.40 -24.79
C GLY A 21 -32.11 -16.22 -23.52
N THR A 22 -31.16 -17.12 -23.33
CA THR A 22 -30.14 -17.12 -22.31
C THR A 22 -29.48 -15.75 -22.23
N CYS A 23 -29.87 -14.91 -21.26
CA CYS A 23 -29.02 -13.85 -20.72
C CYS A 23 -27.84 -14.52 -20.03
N LEU A 24 -26.85 -15.00 -20.80
CA LEU A 24 -25.50 -15.16 -20.33
C LEU A 24 -24.99 -13.74 -20.02
N GLY A 25 -25.28 -13.27 -18.80
CA GLY A 25 -24.67 -12.08 -18.25
C GLY A 25 -23.16 -12.33 -18.21
N VAL A 26 -22.44 -11.77 -19.18
CA VAL A 26 -21.00 -11.63 -19.10
C VAL A 26 -20.76 -10.75 -17.88
N GLN A 27 -20.54 -11.36 -16.74
CA GLN A 27 -19.97 -10.68 -15.59
C GLN A 27 -18.55 -10.32 -15.98
N LEU A 28 -18.38 -9.10 -16.48
CA LEU A 28 -17.08 -8.46 -16.56
C LEU A 28 -16.54 -8.43 -15.12
N ALA A 29 -15.66 -9.37 -14.78
CA ALA A 29 -14.87 -9.32 -13.58
C ALA A 29 -14.11 -7.99 -13.65
N GLN A 30 -14.59 -6.98 -12.92
CA GLN A 30 -13.86 -5.74 -12.73
C GLN A 30 -12.62 -6.13 -11.92
N ALA A 31 -11.49 -6.27 -12.60
CA ALA A 31 -10.20 -6.32 -11.96
C ALA A 31 -10.06 -5.02 -11.17
N GLN A 32 -10.23 -5.09 -9.84
CA GLN A 32 -10.02 -3.94 -8.96
C GLN A 32 -8.55 -3.58 -9.07
N SER A 33 -8.26 -2.50 -9.80
CA SER A 33 -6.92 -1.93 -9.81
C SER A 33 -6.58 -1.50 -8.38
N VAL A 34 -5.53 -2.09 -7.83
CA VAL A 34 -5.03 -1.68 -6.53
C VAL A 34 -4.62 -0.22 -6.62
N SER A 35 -5.20 0.64 -5.80
CA SER A 35 -4.89 2.07 -5.80
C SER A 35 -3.40 2.30 -5.46
N GLU A 36 -2.82 3.45 -5.87
CA GLU A 36 -1.46 3.85 -5.52
C GLU A 36 -1.18 3.64 -4.03
N TYR A 37 -2.04 4.17 -3.17
CA TYR A 37 -1.86 4.04 -1.72
C TYR A 37 -2.16 2.63 -1.19
N GLY A 38 -2.96 1.84 -1.87
CA GLY A 38 -3.10 0.42 -1.59
C GLY A 38 -1.79 -0.34 -1.83
N MET A 39 -1.12 -0.07 -2.95
CA MET A 39 0.19 -0.65 -3.25
C MET A 39 1.27 -0.17 -2.26
N LYS A 40 1.31 1.13 -1.95
CA LYS A 40 2.24 1.69 -0.96
C LYS A 40 2.03 1.12 0.44
N ALA A 41 0.78 0.85 0.84
CA ALA A 41 0.47 0.20 2.11
C ALA A 41 1.06 -1.21 2.20
N ILE A 42 0.87 -2.01 1.14
CA ILE A 42 1.45 -3.36 1.05
C ILE A 42 2.98 -3.29 1.09
N LEU A 43 3.59 -2.38 0.32
CA LEU A 43 5.04 -2.20 0.31
C LEU A 43 5.55 -1.76 1.68
N PHE A 44 4.91 -0.79 2.34
CA PHE A 44 5.30 -0.32 3.67
C PHE A 44 5.32 -1.46 4.69
N TYR A 45 4.29 -2.32 4.68
CA TYR A 45 4.25 -3.51 5.52
C TYR A 45 5.37 -4.51 5.16
N ARG A 46 5.52 -4.83 3.88
CA ARG A 46 6.50 -5.81 3.40
C ARG A 46 7.94 -5.38 3.64
N LEU A 47 8.26 -4.11 3.44
CA LEU A 47 9.60 -3.57 3.67
C LEU A 47 10.10 -3.83 5.10
N SER A 48 9.21 -3.88 6.10
CA SER A 48 9.57 -4.17 7.49
C SER A 48 10.23 -5.54 7.68
N GLN A 49 9.99 -6.48 6.74
CA GLN A 49 10.52 -7.85 6.79
C GLN A 49 11.92 -7.98 6.14
N PHE A 50 12.43 -6.91 5.52
CA PHE A 50 13.70 -6.92 4.76
C PHE A 50 14.79 -6.07 5.38
N VAL A 51 14.62 -5.66 6.64
CA VAL A 51 15.60 -4.86 7.38
C VAL A 51 16.39 -5.73 8.34
N TYR A 52 17.70 -5.60 8.29
CA TYR A 52 18.59 -6.13 9.31
C TYR A 52 18.80 -5.06 10.39
N TRP A 53 18.44 -5.42 11.59
CA TRP A 53 18.53 -4.56 12.78
C TRP A 53 19.89 -4.71 13.45
N PRO A 54 20.47 -3.61 13.92
CA PRO A 54 21.69 -3.71 14.71
C PRO A 54 21.46 -4.48 16.02
N ALA A 55 22.49 -5.20 16.49
CA ALA A 55 22.36 -6.10 17.63
C ALA A 55 21.91 -5.38 18.94
N ASP A 56 22.28 -4.10 19.06
CA ASP A 56 21.95 -3.23 20.21
C ASP A 56 20.57 -2.54 20.06
N ASN A 57 19.86 -2.76 18.93
CA ASN A 57 18.54 -2.19 18.64
C ASN A 57 17.60 -3.24 18.06
N LYS A 58 17.54 -4.41 18.68
CA LYS A 58 16.63 -5.48 18.24
C LYS A 58 15.18 -5.05 18.51
N PRO A 59 14.32 -5.02 17.48
CA PRO A 59 12.96 -4.54 17.64
C PRO A 59 12.07 -5.57 18.37
N PRO A 60 10.96 -5.11 18.96
CA PRO A 60 9.90 -6.00 19.46
C PRO A 60 9.22 -6.75 18.30
N THR A 61 8.48 -7.79 18.66
CA THR A 61 7.59 -8.49 17.73
C THR A 61 6.19 -8.51 18.37
N PRO A 62 5.16 -7.99 17.71
CA PRO A 62 5.16 -7.38 16.36
C PRO A 62 5.86 -6.02 16.33
N LEU A 63 6.32 -5.61 15.12
CA LEU A 63 6.85 -4.27 14.88
C LEU A 63 5.72 -3.23 14.89
N THR A 64 6.00 -2.00 15.31
CA THR A 64 5.06 -0.88 15.17
C THR A 64 5.49 0.02 14.00
N LEU A 65 4.65 0.08 12.97
CA LEU A 65 4.81 0.93 11.80
C LEU A 65 3.97 2.20 11.99
N CYS A 66 4.63 3.31 12.26
CA CYS A 66 3.98 4.59 12.53
C CYS A 66 3.78 5.40 11.25
N ILE A 67 2.68 6.14 11.19
CA ILE A 67 2.37 7.07 10.11
C ILE A 67 2.16 8.44 10.76
N VAL A 68 2.98 9.42 10.42
CA VAL A 68 2.82 10.78 10.96
C VAL A 68 1.86 11.61 10.12
N GLY A 69 1.25 12.61 10.76
CA GLY A 69 0.32 13.51 10.10
C GLY A 69 -0.96 12.82 9.64
N LYS A 70 -1.45 13.20 8.45
CA LYS A 70 -2.66 12.63 7.87
C LYS A 70 -2.34 11.29 7.21
N ASN A 71 -3.01 10.22 7.66
CA ASN A 71 -2.87 8.88 7.06
C ASN A 71 -3.36 8.88 5.60
N PRO A 72 -2.48 8.64 4.61
CA PRO A 72 -2.85 8.64 3.21
C PRO A 72 -3.43 7.31 2.72
N PHE A 73 -3.30 6.25 3.49
CA PHE A 73 -3.64 4.88 3.09
C PHE A 73 -5.14 4.57 3.20
N GLY A 74 -5.91 5.40 3.92
CA GLY A 74 -7.33 5.16 4.15
C GLY A 74 -7.58 3.77 4.75
N ASN A 75 -8.47 2.98 4.13
CA ASN A 75 -8.84 1.64 4.58
C ASN A 75 -7.86 0.53 4.14
N ALA A 76 -6.84 0.86 3.31
CA ALA A 76 -5.94 -0.16 2.76
C ALA A 76 -5.12 -0.88 3.84
N LEU A 77 -4.77 -0.20 4.93
CA LEU A 77 -4.03 -0.81 6.05
C LEU A 77 -4.85 -1.90 6.77
N GLY A 78 -6.17 -1.70 6.90
CA GLY A 78 -7.06 -2.67 7.53
C GLY A 78 -7.27 -3.96 6.73
N GLN A 79 -6.88 -3.96 5.44
CA GLN A 79 -6.98 -5.12 4.56
C GLN A 79 -5.72 -5.99 4.56
N ILE A 80 -4.64 -5.54 5.24
CA ILE A 80 -3.38 -6.26 5.34
C ILE A 80 -3.41 -7.13 6.59
N GLU A 81 -3.11 -8.42 6.43
CA GLU A 81 -2.94 -9.33 7.56
C GLU A 81 -1.71 -8.92 8.39
N GLN A 82 -1.93 -8.52 9.63
CA GLN A 82 -0.92 -7.93 10.52
C GLN A 82 -0.33 -8.97 11.47
N SER A 83 0.39 -9.95 10.94
CA SER A 83 1.01 -11.02 11.75
C SER A 83 2.37 -10.64 12.35
N THR A 84 3.14 -9.80 11.65
CA THR A 84 4.53 -9.43 12.06
C THR A 84 4.71 -7.96 12.39
N ALA A 85 3.76 -7.11 12.00
CA ALA A 85 3.79 -5.68 12.27
C ALA A 85 2.38 -5.12 12.41
N THR A 86 2.24 -4.06 13.19
CA THR A 86 1.00 -3.29 13.38
C THR A 86 1.17 -1.87 12.86
N PHE A 87 0.05 -1.20 12.52
CA PHE A 87 0.05 0.18 12.03
C PHE A 87 -0.52 1.11 13.09
N GLU A 88 0.14 2.25 13.29
CA GLU A 88 -0.32 3.29 14.19
C GLU A 88 -0.22 4.67 13.53
N THR A 89 -1.31 5.45 13.55
CA THR A 89 -1.30 6.84 13.10
C THR A 89 -0.93 7.75 14.26
N ARG A 90 0.04 8.64 14.05
CA ARG A 90 0.58 9.58 15.03
C ARG A 90 0.32 11.01 14.59
N PRO A 91 -0.83 11.62 14.97
CA PRO A 91 -1.08 13.03 14.67
C PRO A 91 -0.02 13.94 15.34
N PRO A 92 0.28 15.12 14.78
CA PRO A 92 1.23 16.06 15.41
C PRO A 92 0.84 16.42 16.85
N PRO A 93 1.82 16.56 17.77
CA PRO A 93 3.27 16.55 17.62
C PRO A 93 3.91 15.17 17.45
N GLY A 94 3.11 14.08 17.35
CA GLY A 94 3.52 12.72 17.05
C GLY A 94 4.53 12.12 18.05
N ASP A 95 4.07 11.30 18.98
CA ASP A 95 4.99 10.50 19.80
C ASP A 95 5.52 9.30 18.99
N LEU A 96 6.85 9.17 18.90
CA LEU A 96 7.54 8.13 18.16
C LEU A 96 8.19 7.07 19.06
N SER A 97 7.87 7.05 20.37
CA SER A 97 8.59 6.24 21.37
C SER A 97 8.55 4.73 21.09
N ASN A 98 7.45 4.23 20.55
CA ASN A 98 7.26 2.80 20.27
C ASN A 98 7.33 2.44 18.78
N CYS A 99 7.75 3.39 17.94
CA CYS A 99 7.84 3.16 16.49
C CYS A 99 9.15 2.46 16.13
N GLN A 100 9.11 1.60 15.12
CA GLN A 100 10.28 1.03 14.47
C GLN A 100 10.42 1.53 13.04
N PHE A 101 9.29 1.73 12.38
CA PHE A 101 9.20 2.34 11.07
C PHE A 101 8.40 3.63 11.14
N LEU A 102 8.77 4.60 10.32
CA LEU A 102 8.08 5.88 10.22
C LEU A 102 7.75 6.17 8.76
N PHE A 103 6.45 6.16 8.44
CA PHE A 103 5.98 6.69 7.16
C PHE A 103 5.72 8.18 7.28
N ILE A 104 6.37 8.97 6.42
CA ILE A 104 6.24 10.43 6.34
C ILE A 104 5.50 10.75 5.03
N PRO A 105 4.20 11.06 5.06
CA PRO A 105 3.42 11.31 3.86
C PRO A 105 3.75 12.66 3.22
N ARG A 106 3.37 12.84 1.96
CA ARG A 106 3.54 14.11 1.21
C ARG A 106 2.97 15.32 1.92
N SER A 107 1.92 15.16 2.72
CA SER A 107 1.35 16.24 3.53
C SER A 107 2.31 16.81 4.58
N GLU A 108 3.38 16.09 4.90
CA GLU A 108 4.42 16.48 5.85
C GLU A 108 5.70 17.00 5.19
N ALA A 109 5.69 17.29 3.88
CA ALA A 109 6.88 17.70 3.14
C ALA A 109 7.55 18.95 3.72
N GLU A 110 6.76 19.92 4.20
CA GLU A 110 7.29 21.15 4.83
C GLU A 110 8.00 20.88 6.16
N ASN A 111 7.62 19.81 6.87
CA ASN A 111 8.16 19.39 8.14
C ASN A 111 9.23 18.29 8.02
N LEU A 112 9.62 17.92 6.80
CA LEU A 112 10.47 16.77 6.52
C LEU A 112 11.76 16.75 7.37
N GLY A 113 12.48 17.88 7.43
CA GLY A 113 13.72 17.97 8.20
C GLY A 113 13.52 17.65 9.69
N THR A 114 12.42 18.12 10.28
CA THR A 114 12.06 17.83 11.66
C THR A 114 11.79 16.34 11.86
N TRP A 115 11.03 15.72 10.95
CA TRP A 115 10.73 14.28 11.04
C TRP A 115 11.98 13.43 10.87
N LEU A 116 12.88 13.76 9.94
CA LEU A 116 14.15 13.03 9.74
C LEU A 116 15.05 13.12 10.99
N THR A 117 15.21 14.31 11.57
CA THR A 117 16.00 14.49 12.82
C THR A 117 15.40 13.67 13.96
N ARG A 118 14.09 13.67 14.13
CA ARG A 118 13.41 12.89 15.16
C ARG A 118 13.53 11.38 14.93
N ALA A 119 13.44 10.94 13.67
CA ALA A 119 13.61 9.54 13.32
C ALA A 119 15.05 9.07 13.54
N GLU A 120 16.05 9.87 13.20
CA GLU A 120 17.47 9.58 13.44
C GLU A 120 17.76 9.43 14.94
N SER A 121 17.31 10.36 15.78
CA SER A 121 17.52 10.31 17.22
C SER A 121 16.92 9.07 17.90
N ARG A 122 15.92 8.45 17.29
CA ARG A 122 15.23 7.24 17.76
C ARG A 122 15.59 5.98 16.97
N ARG A 123 16.48 6.12 15.99
CA ARG A 123 16.92 5.02 15.10
C ARG A 123 15.72 4.30 14.46
N LEU A 124 14.86 5.07 13.79
CA LEU A 124 13.71 4.55 13.05
C LEU A 124 14.04 4.38 11.57
N VAL A 125 13.50 3.33 10.95
CA VAL A 125 13.54 3.20 9.48
C VAL A 125 12.52 4.16 8.88
N THR A 126 12.97 5.08 8.03
CA THR A 126 12.11 6.08 7.40
C THR A 126 11.66 5.67 6.01
N VAL A 127 10.37 5.83 5.73
CA VAL A 127 9.73 5.56 4.45
C VAL A 127 8.87 6.75 4.06
N SER A 128 8.87 7.14 2.80
CA SER A 128 8.05 8.26 2.33
C SER A 128 7.67 8.11 0.86
N ASP A 129 6.64 8.84 0.46
CA ASP A 129 6.27 9.08 -0.92
C ASP A 129 6.53 10.53 -1.38
N ILE A 130 7.23 11.32 -0.56
CA ILE A 130 7.70 12.66 -0.92
C ILE A 130 8.72 12.52 -2.05
N PRO A 131 8.56 13.24 -3.19
CA PRO A 131 9.53 13.20 -4.27
C PRO A 131 10.92 13.64 -3.81
N GLY A 132 11.95 12.85 -4.14
CA GLY A 132 13.33 13.13 -3.74
C GLY A 132 13.66 12.80 -2.28
N PHE A 133 12.75 12.15 -1.56
CA PHE A 133 12.94 11.81 -0.14
C PHE A 133 14.28 11.12 0.14
N ALA A 134 14.66 10.17 -0.71
CA ALA A 134 15.91 9.44 -0.56
C ALA A 134 17.15 10.37 -0.77
N GLN A 135 17.05 11.35 -1.68
CA GLN A 135 18.12 12.35 -1.88
C GLN A 135 18.21 13.37 -0.72
N LEU A 136 17.08 13.59 -0.03
CA LEU A 136 16.97 14.52 1.09
C LEU A 136 17.37 13.89 2.44
N GLY A 137 17.92 12.67 2.43
CA GLY A 137 18.42 11.99 3.63
C GLY A 137 17.47 10.93 4.21
N GLY A 138 16.31 10.71 3.61
CA GLY A 138 15.44 9.60 3.99
C GLY A 138 15.98 8.24 3.53
N MET A 139 15.52 7.15 4.12
CA MET A 139 16.07 5.82 3.81
C MET A 139 15.36 5.14 2.63
N ILE A 140 14.03 5.16 2.58
CA ILE A 140 13.24 4.47 1.55
C ILE A 140 12.21 5.44 0.96
N GLU A 141 12.29 5.66 -0.35
CA GLU A 141 11.30 6.44 -1.10
C GLU A 141 10.44 5.50 -1.95
N LEU A 142 9.13 5.74 -1.98
CA LEU A 142 8.15 5.02 -2.78
C LEU A 142 7.57 5.94 -3.88
N PRO A 143 8.34 6.23 -4.95
CA PRO A 143 7.85 7.07 -6.03
C PRO A 143 6.79 6.35 -6.86
N LEU A 144 5.84 7.12 -7.40
CA LEU A 144 4.94 6.64 -8.44
C LEU A 144 5.61 6.86 -9.81
N GLU A 145 5.89 5.78 -10.52
CA GLU A 145 6.51 5.75 -11.85
C GLU A 145 5.50 5.19 -12.86
N GLY A 146 4.76 6.09 -13.52
CA GLY A 146 3.59 5.72 -14.31
C GLY A 146 2.50 5.11 -13.41
N GLU A 147 2.13 3.87 -13.66
CA GLU A 147 1.13 3.13 -12.86
C GLU A 147 1.77 2.22 -11.78
N ARG A 148 3.07 2.29 -11.59
CA ARG A 148 3.80 1.42 -10.68
C ARG A 148 4.41 2.21 -9.52
N VAL A 149 4.43 1.62 -8.34
CA VAL A 149 5.18 2.16 -7.22
C VAL A 149 6.59 1.58 -7.26
N GLY A 150 7.58 2.46 -7.46
CA GLY A 150 8.99 2.13 -7.38
C GLY A 150 9.50 2.06 -5.94
N ILE A 151 10.75 1.61 -5.78
CA ILE A 151 11.46 1.62 -4.51
C ILE A 151 12.82 2.26 -4.74
N VAL A 152 13.12 3.32 -4.00
CA VAL A 152 14.46 3.95 -3.98
C VAL A 152 15.01 3.82 -2.57
N ILE A 153 16.24 3.34 -2.45
CA ILE A 153 16.90 3.13 -1.15
C ILE A 153 18.14 3.99 -1.07
N ASN A 154 18.23 4.85 -0.06
CA ASN A 154 19.46 5.52 0.34
C ASN A 154 20.20 4.65 1.36
N ARG A 155 21.20 3.93 0.87
CA ARG A 155 21.98 2.99 1.68
C ARG A 155 22.87 3.71 2.69
N SER A 156 23.39 4.88 2.35
CA SER A 156 24.20 5.69 3.28
C SER A 156 23.39 6.15 4.49
N SER A 157 22.17 6.67 4.27
CA SER A 157 21.27 7.07 5.37
C SER A 157 20.90 5.88 6.27
N ALA A 158 20.65 4.70 5.70
CA ALA A 158 20.36 3.50 6.47
C ALA A 158 21.55 3.08 7.33
N ARG A 159 22.75 2.99 6.76
CA ARG A 159 23.96 2.59 7.46
C ARG A 159 24.36 3.57 8.57
N LYS A 160 24.17 4.87 8.35
CA LYS A 160 24.41 5.90 9.39
C LYS A 160 23.58 5.64 10.65
N SER A 161 22.38 5.09 10.50
CA SER A 161 21.50 4.70 11.62
C SER A 161 21.68 3.24 12.07
N GLY A 162 22.62 2.50 11.45
CA GLY A 162 22.96 1.11 11.78
C GLY A 162 22.07 0.07 11.09
N PHE A 163 21.26 0.46 10.10
CA PHE A 163 20.42 -0.47 9.37
C PHE A 163 21.08 -0.98 8.09
N GLU A 164 20.77 -2.22 7.75
CA GLU A 164 21.07 -2.79 6.44
C GLU A 164 19.81 -3.43 5.84
N PHE A 165 19.77 -3.48 4.52
CA PHE A 165 18.66 -4.09 3.79
C PHE A 165 19.08 -5.41 3.17
N ASN A 166 18.14 -6.37 3.17
CA ASN A 166 18.32 -7.66 2.54
C ASN A 166 18.70 -7.50 1.05
N ALA A 167 19.63 -8.33 0.56
CA ALA A 167 20.08 -8.31 -0.83
C ALA A 167 18.94 -8.51 -1.85
N GLN A 168 17.89 -9.22 -1.48
CA GLN A 168 16.72 -9.39 -2.34
C GLN A 168 15.98 -8.07 -2.56
N LEU A 169 15.78 -7.28 -1.50
CA LEU A 169 15.19 -5.95 -1.61
C LEU A 169 16.08 -5.00 -2.41
N LEU A 170 17.40 -5.02 -2.17
CA LEU A 170 18.34 -4.16 -2.90
C LEU A 170 18.37 -4.45 -4.41
N ARG A 171 18.11 -5.69 -4.84
CA ARG A 171 17.99 -6.02 -6.27
C ARG A 171 16.72 -5.48 -6.93
N LEU A 172 15.66 -5.24 -6.16
CA LEU A 172 14.38 -4.72 -6.65
C LEU A 172 14.32 -3.19 -6.61
N ALA A 173 15.20 -2.57 -5.86
CA ALA A 173 15.22 -1.14 -5.62
C ALA A 173 16.27 -0.42 -6.48
N ARG A 174 16.03 0.85 -6.77
CA ARG A 174 17.07 1.77 -7.21
C ARG A 174 17.87 2.22 -5.98
N VAL A 175 19.11 1.82 -5.88
CA VAL A 175 19.98 2.15 -4.74
C VAL A 175 20.76 3.42 -5.03
N ILE A 176 20.82 4.32 -4.04
CA ILE A 176 21.67 5.50 -4.03
C ILE A 176 22.56 5.49 -2.78
N ASP A 177 23.75 6.07 -2.89
CA ASP A 177 24.71 6.24 -1.79
C ASP A 177 25.04 7.75 -1.67
N ARG A 178 24.33 8.47 -0.81
CA ARG A 178 24.49 9.91 -0.58
C ARG A 178 24.47 10.27 0.89
#